data_882e958013cc4c1b6bc0ce115e75d01e
#
_entry.id   882e958013cc4c1b6bc0ce115e75d01e
#
_cell.length_a   1.000
_cell.length_b   1.000
_cell.length_c   1.000
_cell.angle_alpha   90.00
_cell.angle_beta   90.00
_cell.angle_gamma   90.00
#
_symmetry.space_group_name_H-M   'P 1'
#
loop_
_entity.id
_entity.type
_entity.pdbx_description
1 polymer ?
#
loop_
_entity_poly.entity_id
_entity_poly.type
_entity_poly.pdbx_seq_one_letter_code
_entity_poly.pdbx_strand_id
1 'polypeptide(L)'
;MKTILVPTEDDDAMRSALESALILARGCDSYIEGFALRWEVAEFTEEDRRKIARLEVQARATFESFMRKYGVPRSTTATGSLSYGWLENAPAGDVFVGNYGRVFDVIVMSRSDKNTTGLHNQGINSGLFESGRPILLAPPSPPGQIGTNVLIPWNRSTEQARATAFAMPLLKKADRVTVLTVIGGTEVSGPSAEEFTQYLRRNRIGAELKKAELEGRSTGETILATAQSLGCDLLIKGAYTQSRLRQMIFGGATQHVLENAMIPVLLAN
;
A
#
# COMPACT_ATOMS: atom_id res chain seq x y z
N MET A 1 0.34 -6.86 12.03
CA MET A 1 -0.33 -7.23 10.76
C MET A 1 -0.35 -8.73 10.68
N LYS A 2 -1.52 -9.34 10.72
CA LYS A 2 -1.67 -10.82 10.72
C LYS A 2 -2.39 -11.33 9.48
N THR A 3 -3.12 -10.46 8.80
CA THR A 3 -3.86 -10.79 7.60
C THR A 3 -3.56 -9.80 6.48
N ILE A 4 -3.23 -10.31 5.31
CA ILE A 4 -2.83 -9.54 4.12
C ILE A 4 -3.73 -9.94 2.97
N LEU A 5 -4.42 -8.97 2.35
CA LEU A 5 -5.21 -9.18 1.16
C LEU A 5 -4.41 -8.78 -0.08
N VAL A 6 -4.42 -9.61 -1.11
CA VAL A 6 -3.74 -9.35 -2.39
C VAL A 6 -4.72 -9.53 -3.55
N PRO A 7 -5.42 -8.46 -3.99
CA PRO A 7 -6.11 -8.47 -5.27
C PRO A 7 -5.12 -8.80 -6.38
N THR A 8 -5.37 -9.89 -7.11
CA THR A 8 -4.40 -10.46 -8.04
C THR A 8 -4.86 -10.30 -9.49
N GLU A 9 -3.99 -9.78 -10.32
CA GLU A 9 -4.11 -9.71 -11.78
C GLU A 9 -3.00 -10.56 -12.41
N ASP A 10 -3.12 -10.87 -13.69
CA ASP A 10 -2.05 -11.56 -14.44
C ASP A 10 -1.28 -10.52 -15.27
N ASP A 11 -0.42 -9.76 -14.58
CA ASP A 11 0.45 -8.76 -15.16
C ASP A 11 1.87 -8.80 -14.57
N ASP A 12 2.82 -8.13 -15.23
CA ASP A 12 4.23 -8.09 -14.81
C ASP A 12 4.42 -7.39 -13.45
N ALA A 13 3.53 -6.46 -13.10
CA ALA A 13 3.61 -5.71 -11.84
C ALA A 13 3.21 -6.56 -10.63
N MET A 14 2.42 -7.63 -10.84
CA MET A 14 1.95 -8.51 -9.78
C MET A 14 3.10 -9.18 -9.03
N ARG A 15 4.20 -9.47 -9.70
CA ARG A 15 5.37 -10.05 -9.04
C ARG A 15 5.87 -9.16 -7.89
N SER A 16 5.94 -7.84 -8.10
CA SER A 16 6.38 -6.91 -7.04
C SER A 16 5.38 -6.85 -5.88
N ALA A 17 4.08 -6.90 -6.15
CA ALA A 17 3.05 -6.96 -5.10
C ALA A 17 3.17 -8.25 -4.27
N LEU A 18 3.32 -9.40 -4.91
CA LEU A 18 3.48 -10.69 -4.24
C LEU A 18 4.75 -10.76 -3.39
N GLU A 19 5.89 -10.27 -3.91
CA GLU A 19 7.13 -10.20 -3.13
C GLU A 19 6.99 -9.24 -1.95
N SER A 20 6.33 -8.08 -2.13
CA SER A 20 6.04 -7.15 -1.05
C SER A 20 5.15 -7.77 0.04
N ALA A 21 4.08 -8.46 -0.36
CA ALA A 21 3.21 -9.18 0.56
C ALA A 21 3.96 -10.28 1.34
N LEU A 22 4.83 -11.02 0.67
CA LEU A 22 5.63 -12.07 1.29
C LEU A 22 6.64 -11.53 2.31
N ILE A 23 7.31 -10.41 2.00
CA ILE A 23 8.23 -9.75 2.94
C ILE A 23 7.48 -9.33 4.21
N LEU A 24 6.32 -8.68 4.06
CA LEU A 24 5.48 -8.31 5.21
C LEU A 24 5.03 -9.54 6.00
N ALA A 25 4.57 -10.57 5.29
CA ALA A 25 4.05 -11.77 5.91
C ALA A 25 5.11 -12.53 6.71
N ARG A 26 6.32 -12.65 6.17
CA ARG A 26 7.46 -13.25 6.90
C ARG A 26 7.84 -12.44 8.13
N GLY A 27 7.78 -11.12 8.03
CA GLY A 27 8.06 -10.24 9.15
C GLY A 27 7.02 -10.29 10.27
N CYS A 28 5.78 -10.72 9.99
CA CYS A 28 4.66 -10.66 10.94
C CYS A 28 3.97 -12.02 11.20
N ASP A 29 4.45 -13.12 10.60
CA ASP A 29 3.79 -14.43 10.61
C ASP A 29 2.32 -14.31 10.17
N SER A 30 2.12 -13.82 8.93
CA SER A 30 0.81 -13.44 8.44
C SER A 30 0.21 -14.49 7.51
N TYR A 31 -1.11 -14.51 7.47
CA TYR A 31 -1.90 -15.16 6.45
C TYR A 31 -2.05 -14.21 5.26
N ILE A 32 -1.80 -14.72 4.04
CA ILE A 32 -1.96 -13.98 2.78
C ILE A 32 -3.14 -14.58 2.04
N GLU A 33 -4.14 -13.77 1.70
CA GLU A 33 -5.24 -14.19 0.86
C GLU A 33 -5.21 -13.49 -0.49
N GLY A 34 -5.25 -14.27 -1.57
CA GLY A 34 -5.40 -13.78 -2.92
C GLY A 34 -6.79 -14.00 -3.47
N PHE A 35 -7.21 -13.15 -4.40
CA PHE A 35 -8.39 -13.36 -5.24
C PHE A 35 -8.18 -12.68 -6.60
N ALA A 36 -8.85 -13.16 -7.63
CA ALA A 36 -8.77 -12.53 -8.96
C ALA A 36 -9.52 -11.20 -8.99
N LEU A 37 -8.81 -10.10 -9.25
CA LEU A 37 -9.42 -8.80 -9.51
C LEU A 37 -10.00 -8.80 -10.94
N ARG A 38 -11.31 -8.61 -11.06
CA ARG A 38 -12.05 -8.72 -12.32
C ARG A 38 -12.91 -7.50 -12.58
N TRP A 39 -13.07 -7.18 -13.85
CA TRP A 39 -13.97 -6.11 -14.28
C TRP A 39 -15.43 -6.46 -14.02
N GLU A 40 -16.21 -5.47 -13.61
CA GLU A 40 -17.64 -5.54 -13.64
C GLU A 40 -18.11 -5.05 -15.03
N VAL A 41 -18.78 -5.91 -15.78
CA VAL A 41 -19.34 -5.58 -17.10
C VAL A 41 -20.84 -5.70 -17.03
N ALA A 42 -21.55 -4.65 -17.42
CA ALA A 42 -23.02 -4.58 -17.31
C ALA A 42 -23.74 -5.62 -18.19
N GLU A 43 -23.15 -5.98 -19.33
CA GLU A 43 -23.68 -7.01 -20.23
C GLU A 43 -22.53 -7.90 -20.70
N PHE A 44 -22.56 -9.18 -20.36
CA PHE A 44 -21.55 -10.16 -20.78
C PHE A 44 -21.99 -10.91 -22.03
N THR A 45 -21.14 -10.90 -23.06
CA THR A 45 -21.20 -11.89 -24.12
C THR A 45 -20.61 -13.23 -23.63
N GLU A 46 -20.87 -14.33 -24.33
CA GLU A 46 -20.23 -15.62 -24.05
C GLU A 46 -18.69 -15.55 -24.19
N GLU A 47 -18.20 -14.71 -25.06
CA GLU A 47 -16.76 -14.48 -25.24
C GLU A 47 -16.16 -13.76 -24.01
N ASP A 48 -16.84 -12.75 -23.47
CA ASP A 48 -16.42 -12.04 -22.26
C ASP A 48 -16.37 -12.99 -21.07
N ARG A 49 -17.36 -13.85 -20.90
CA ARG A 49 -17.38 -14.87 -19.83
C ARG A 49 -16.18 -15.82 -19.91
N ARG A 50 -15.87 -16.29 -21.14
CA ARG A 50 -14.70 -17.16 -21.37
C ARG A 50 -13.39 -16.43 -21.09
N LYS A 51 -13.28 -15.16 -21.48
CA LYS A 51 -12.11 -14.34 -21.23
C LYS A 51 -11.89 -14.12 -19.72
N ILE A 52 -12.95 -13.76 -18.99
CA ILE A 52 -12.91 -13.56 -17.54
C ILE A 52 -12.52 -14.85 -16.82
N ALA A 53 -13.11 -15.99 -17.18
CA ALA A 53 -12.75 -17.27 -16.59
C ALA A 53 -11.27 -17.64 -16.83
N ARG A 54 -10.71 -17.30 -18.00
CA ARG A 54 -9.27 -17.49 -18.25
C ARG A 54 -8.41 -16.60 -17.37
N LEU A 55 -8.76 -15.32 -17.25
CA LEU A 55 -8.02 -14.37 -16.40
C LEU A 55 -8.03 -14.81 -14.94
N GLU A 56 -9.15 -15.32 -14.44
CA GLU A 56 -9.24 -15.86 -13.07
C GLU A 56 -8.32 -17.06 -12.85
N VAL A 57 -8.31 -17.98 -13.79
CA VAL A 57 -7.42 -19.16 -13.75
C VAL A 57 -5.94 -18.73 -13.79
N GLN A 58 -5.61 -17.73 -14.63
CA GLN A 58 -4.25 -17.21 -14.76
C GLN A 58 -3.82 -16.48 -13.48
N ALA A 59 -4.63 -15.56 -12.96
CA ALA A 59 -4.36 -14.84 -11.71
C ALA A 59 -4.12 -15.81 -10.54
N ARG A 60 -4.98 -16.83 -10.43
CA ARG A 60 -4.79 -17.89 -9.42
C ARG A 60 -3.48 -18.64 -9.62
N ALA A 61 -3.19 -19.06 -10.85
CA ALA A 61 -1.95 -19.80 -11.16
C ALA A 61 -0.71 -18.95 -10.83
N THR A 62 -0.72 -17.65 -11.15
CA THR A 62 0.34 -16.69 -10.80
C THR A 62 0.52 -16.61 -9.29
N PHE A 63 -0.55 -16.40 -8.54
CA PHE A 63 -0.51 -16.32 -7.08
C PHE A 63 -0.04 -17.64 -6.43
N GLU A 64 -0.70 -18.75 -6.71
CA GLU A 64 -0.38 -20.03 -6.07
C GLU A 64 1.00 -20.58 -6.47
N SER A 65 1.45 -20.38 -7.74
CA SER A 65 2.80 -20.79 -8.15
C SER A 65 3.88 -19.98 -7.44
N PHE A 66 3.63 -18.69 -7.22
CA PHE A 66 4.52 -17.83 -6.43
C PHE A 66 4.60 -18.34 -4.99
N MET A 67 3.48 -18.58 -4.32
CA MET A 67 3.46 -19.05 -2.93
C MET A 67 4.17 -20.39 -2.76
N ARG A 68 3.93 -21.34 -3.69
CA ARG A 68 4.64 -22.63 -3.72
C ARG A 68 6.14 -22.49 -3.94
N LYS A 69 6.55 -21.62 -4.87
CA LYS A 69 7.98 -21.33 -5.15
C LYS A 69 8.72 -20.88 -3.90
N TYR A 70 8.08 -20.08 -3.05
CA TYR A 70 8.69 -19.57 -1.83
C TYR A 70 8.39 -20.40 -0.57
N GLY A 71 7.83 -21.59 -0.73
CA GLY A 71 7.57 -22.55 0.36
C GLY A 71 6.51 -22.10 1.36
N VAL A 72 5.59 -21.21 0.96
CA VAL A 72 4.48 -20.81 1.82
C VAL A 72 3.41 -21.92 1.82
N PRO A 73 3.00 -22.45 2.97
CA PRO A 73 1.98 -23.49 3.03
C PRO A 73 0.58 -22.92 2.75
N ARG A 74 -0.24 -23.68 2.05
CA ARG A 74 -1.65 -23.38 1.89
C ARG A 74 -2.40 -23.70 3.19
N SER A 75 -3.27 -22.80 3.63
CA SER A 75 -4.15 -23.02 4.78
C SER A 75 -5.53 -22.43 4.50
N THR A 76 -6.55 -23.08 4.98
CA THR A 76 -7.93 -22.56 4.99
C THR A 76 -8.30 -21.91 6.31
N THR A 77 -7.43 -22.03 7.32
CA THR A 77 -7.61 -21.45 8.64
C THR A 77 -6.37 -20.66 9.00
N ALA A 78 -6.53 -19.35 9.32
CA ALA A 78 -5.43 -18.53 9.81
C ALA A 78 -4.95 -19.05 11.17
N THR A 79 -3.79 -19.70 11.18
CA THR A 79 -3.24 -20.38 12.38
C THR A 79 -2.19 -19.57 13.12
N GLY A 80 -2.03 -18.27 12.78
CA GLY A 80 -0.99 -17.41 13.38
C GLY A 80 0.42 -17.68 12.89
N SER A 81 0.58 -18.50 11.84
CA SER A 81 1.83 -18.75 11.12
C SER A 81 1.73 -18.32 9.65
N LEU A 82 2.89 -18.10 9.02
CA LEU A 82 2.95 -17.78 7.60
C LEU A 82 2.21 -18.83 6.78
N SER A 83 1.16 -18.41 6.07
CA SER A 83 0.35 -19.29 5.23
C SER A 83 -0.41 -18.48 4.17
N TYR A 84 -0.99 -19.16 3.17
CA TYR A 84 -1.81 -18.51 2.17
C TYR A 84 -3.13 -19.21 1.92
N GLY A 85 -4.10 -18.44 1.41
CA GLY A 85 -5.36 -18.93 0.85
C GLY A 85 -5.69 -18.25 -0.47
N TRP A 86 -6.68 -18.79 -1.14
CA TRP A 86 -7.24 -18.21 -2.35
C TRP A 86 -8.76 -18.20 -2.24
N LEU A 87 -9.35 -17.00 -2.41
CA LEU A 87 -10.80 -16.84 -2.44
C LEU A 87 -11.32 -17.18 -3.84
N GLU A 88 -12.09 -18.25 -3.91
CA GLU A 88 -12.77 -18.68 -5.13
C GLU A 88 -13.98 -17.79 -5.41
N ASN A 89 -14.29 -17.59 -6.68
CA ASN A 89 -15.50 -16.88 -7.12
C ASN A 89 -15.70 -15.50 -6.45
N ALA A 90 -14.62 -14.75 -6.22
CA ALA A 90 -14.74 -13.39 -5.71
C ALA A 90 -15.67 -12.57 -6.61
N PRO A 91 -16.54 -11.71 -6.05
CA PRO A 91 -17.32 -10.78 -6.85
C PRO A 91 -16.45 -9.93 -7.78
N ALA A 92 -16.96 -9.60 -8.95
CA ALA A 92 -16.29 -8.66 -9.86
C ALA A 92 -16.43 -7.22 -9.33
N GLY A 93 -15.55 -6.35 -9.80
CA GLY A 93 -15.57 -4.92 -9.50
C GLY A 93 -14.60 -4.51 -8.40
N ASP A 94 -14.25 -3.24 -8.45
CA ASP A 94 -13.33 -2.59 -7.51
C ASP A 94 -13.94 -2.45 -6.10
N VAL A 95 -15.26 -2.29 -6.00
CA VAL A 95 -15.99 -2.16 -4.73
C VAL A 95 -15.73 -3.37 -3.81
N PHE A 96 -15.52 -4.56 -4.38
CA PHE A 96 -15.21 -5.75 -3.61
C PHE A 96 -13.87 -5.61 -2.85
N VAL A 97 -12.86 -4.95 -3.42
CA VAL A 97 -11.57 -4.70 -2.75
C VAL A 97 -11.78 -3.96 -1.43
N GLY A 98 -12.54 -2.86 -1.45
CA GLY A 98 -12.84 -2.09 -0.25
C GLY A 98 -13.69 -2.86 0.76
N ASN A 99 -14.76 -3.49 0.31
CA ASN A 99 -15.67 -4.23 1.19
C ASN A 99 -14.99 -5.41 1.87
N TYR A 100 -14.30 -6.24 1.10
CA TYR A 100 -13.63 -7.41 1.63
C TYR A 100 -12.37 -7.06 2.44
N GLY A 101 -11.68 -6.00 2.04
CA GLY A 101 -10.50 -5.48 2.75
C GLY A 101 -10.74 -5.14 4.22
N ARG A 102 -11.99 -4.88 4.63
CA ARG A 102 -12.35 -4.52 6.02
C ARG A 102 -11.91 -5.55 7.06
N VAL A 103 -11.80 -6.81 6.69
CA VAL A 103 -11.39 -7.91 7.59
C VAL A 103 -9.92 -8.29 7.50
N PHE A 104 -9.12 -7.46 6.81
CA PHE A 104 -7.66 -7.61 6.72
C PHE A 104 -6.93 -6.47 7.41
N ASP A 105 -5.67 -6.68 7.77
CA ASP A 105 -4.84 -5.64 8.38
C ASP A 105 -4.22 -4.70 7.35
N VAL A 106 -3.97 -5.20 6.14
CA VAL A 106 -3.40 -4.44 5.02
C VAL A 106 -3.82 -5.06 3.70
N ILE A 107 -4.03 -4.21 2.69
CA ILE A 107 -4.24 -4.60 1.31
C ILE A 107 -2.94 -4.31 0.56
N VAL A 108 -2.37 -5.29 -0.13
CA VAL A 108 -1.17 -5.10 -0.95
C VAL A 108 -1.58 -5.10 -2.42
N MET A 109 -1.22 -4.03 -3.11
CA MET A 109 -1.55 -3.85 -4.53
C MET A 109 -0.29 -3.52 -5.33
N SER A 110 -0.24 -3.95 -6.58
CA SER A 110 0.78 -3.52 -7.52
C SER A 110 0.61 -2.03 -7.82
N ARG A 111 1.63 -1.40 -8.37
CA ARG A 111 1.46 -0.09 -9.00
C ARG A 111 0.99 -0.30 -10.43
N SER A 112 -0.05 0.43 -10.81
CA SER A 112 -0.49 0.55 -12.19
C SER A 112 0.63 1.13 -13.06
N ASP A 113 0.96 0.49 -14.17
CA ASP A 113 1.74 1.14 -15.22
C ASP A 113 0.90 2.28 -15.83
N LYS A 114 1.55 3.31 -16.41
CA LYS A 114 0.87 4.46 -17.02
C LYS A 114 -0.14 4.07 -18.11
N ASN A 115 -0.05 2.85 -18.61
CA ASN A 115 -0.95 2.28 -19.60
C ASN A 115 -2.02 1.35 -19.01
N THR A 116 -2.06 1.14 -17.69
CA THR A 116 -3.00 0.21 -17.07
C THR A 116 -4.36 0.89 -16.88
N THR A 117 -5.38 0.19 -17.25
CA THR A 117 -6.76 0.67 -17.36
C THR A 117 -7.39 0.95 -15.98
N GLY A 118 -8.45 1.76 -15.98
CA GLY A 118 -9.12 2.33 -14.82
C GLY A 118 -9.44 1.41 -13.63
N LEU A 119 -9.58 0.08 -13.79
CA LEU A 119 -9.96 -0.84 -12.72
C LEU A 119 -8.93 -0.88 -11.59
N HIS A 120 -7.65 -0.96 -11.93
CA HIS A 120 -6.59 -1.02 -10.95
C HIS A 120 -6.59 0.23 -10.06
N ASN A 121 -6.70 1.42 -10.66
CA ASN A 121 -6.81 2.68 -9.91
C ASN A 121 -8.12 2.76 -9.11
N GLN A 122 -9.22 2.21 -9.63
CA GLN A 122 -10.48 2.11 -8.90
C GLN A 122 -10.34 1.17 -7.70
N GLY A 123 -9.66 0.02 -7.86
CA GLY A 123 -9.36 -0.89 -6.76
C GLY A 123 -8.51 -0.26 -5.66
N ILE A 124 -7.48 0.55 -6.01
CA ILE A 124 -6.70 1.32 -5.04
C ILE A 124 -7.59 2.32 -4.31
N ASN A 125 -8.44 3.05 -5.03
CA ASN A 125 -9.35 4.03 -4.44
C ASN A 125 -10.37 3.34 -3.52
N SER A 126 -11.01 2.26 -3.96
CA SER A 126 -11.96 1.50 -3.15
C SER A 126 -11.29 0.95 -1.88
N GLY A 127 -10.12 0.33 -2.02
CA GLY A 127 -9.34 -0.13 -0.87
C GLY A 127 -9.00 1.00 0.10
N LEU A 128 -8.60 2.17 -0.41
CA LEU A 128 -8.18 3.30 0.42
C LEU A 128 -9.33 4.01 1.15
N PHE A 129 -10.48 4.17 0.47
CA PHE A 129 -11.60 4.96 1.02
C PHE A 129 -12.68 4.12 1.69
N GLU A 130 -12.83 2.85 1.32
CA GLU A 130 -13.97 2.03 1.75
C GLU A 130 -13.60 0.89 2.69
N SER A 131 -12.30 0.48 2.72
CA SER A 131 -11.88 -0.61 3.59
C SER A 131 -11.65 -0.18 5.04
N GLY A 132 -11.29 1.09 5.27
CA GLY A 132 -10.77 1.55 6.58
C GLY A 132 -9.43 0.90 6.95
N ARG A 133 -8.69 0.38 5.97
CA ARG A 133 -7.40 -0.28 6.14
C ARG A 133 -6.33 0.40 5.30
N PRO A 134 -5.06 0.28 5.68
CA PRO A 134 -3.97 0.80 4.87
C PRO A 134 -3.79 -0.04 3.61
N ILE A 135 -3.35 0.63 2.54
CA ILE A 135 -2.85 -0.04 1.34
C ILE A 135 -1.33 0.03 1.34
N LEU A 136 -0.66 -1.08 1.10
CA LEU A 136 0.73 -1.09 0.68
C LEU A 136 0.78 -1.12 -0.84
N LEU A 137 1.22 -0.03 -1.44
CA LEU A 137 1.46 0.04 -2.88
C LEU A 137 2.89 -0.45 -3.15
N ALA A 138 3.00 -1.56 -3.88
CA ALA A 138 4.29 -2.13 -4.25
C ALA A 138 5.01 -1.25 -5.28
N PRO A 139 6.34 -1.18 -5.27
CA PRO A 139 7.11 -0.45 -6.27
C PRO A 139 7.09 -1.18 -7.63
N PRO A 140 7.53 -0.55 -8.74
CA PRO A 140 7.58 -1.21 -10.05
C PRO A 140 8.47 -2.45 -10.08
N SER A 141 9.56 -2.45 -9.29
CA SER A 141 10.47 -3.58 -9.16
C SER A 141 10.35 -4.18 -7.77
N PRO A 142 10.43 -5.52 -7.63
CA PRO A 142 10.35 -6.20 -6.35
C PRO A 142 11.33 -5.63 -5.31
N PRO A 143 10.88 -5.26 -4.10
CA PRO A 143 11.77 -4.74 -3.06
C PRO A 143 12.59 -5.86 -2.42
N GLY A 144 13.83 -5.55 -2.02
CA GLY A 144 14.65 -6.50 -1.25
C GLY A 144 14.25 -6.56 0.23
N GLN A 145 13.73 -5.45 0.76
CA GLN A 145 13.28 -5.30 2.16
C GLN A 145 12.20 -4.23 2.26
N ILE A 146 11.46 -4.24 3.36
CA ILE A 146 10.39 -3.26 3.63
C ILE A 146 10.39 -2.91 5.11
N GLY A 147 10.53 -1.62 5.42
CA GLY A 147 10.35 -1.09 6.77
C GLY A 147 11.59 -1.12 7.65
N THR A 148 12.77 -1.31 7.07
CA THR A 148 14.07 -1.19 7.78
C THR A 148 14.46 0.28 7.93
N ASN A 149 14.34 1.06 6.86
CA ASN A 149 14.63 2.49 6.83
C ASN A 149 13.39 3.26 6.33
N VAL A 150 12.68 3.89 7.24
CA VAL A 150 11.33 4.41 7.02
C VAL A 150 11.32 5.94 6.96
N LEU A 151 10.63 6.51 5.96
CA LEU A 151 10.34 7.92 5.87
C LEU A 151 8.86 8.20 6.17
N ILE A 152 8.60 9.19 7.05
CA ILE A 152 7.27 9.69 7.40
C ILE A 152 7.22 11.18 7.08
N PRO A 153 6.63 11.61 5.95
CA PRO A 153 6.43 13.03 5.66
C PRO A 153 5.27 13.57 6.50
N TRP A 154 5.61 14.26 7.59
CA TRP A 154 4.65 14.79 8.53
C TRP A 154 4.08 16.12 8.06
N ASN A 155 2.78 16.14 7.76
CA ASN A 155 2.02 17.33 7.35
C ASN A 155 0.90 17.70 8.33
N ARG A 156 0.89 17.12 9.54
CA ARG A 156 -0.06 17.34 10.64
C ARG A 156 -1.48 16.82 10.39
N SER A 157 -1.74 16.15 9.25
CA SER A 157 -3.08 15.69 8.90
C SER A 157 -3.51 14.44 9.67
N THR A 158 -4.82 14.26 9.78
CA THR A 158 -5.42 13.05 10.39
C THR A 158 -5.09 11.80 9.60
N GLU A 159 -5.03 11.89 8.28
CA GLU A 159 -4.67 10.79 7.39
C GLU A 159 -3.22 10.35 7.62
N GLN A 160 -2.30 11.32 7.81
CA GLN A 160 -0.91 11.00 8.15
C GLN A 160 -0.80 10.35 9.53
N ALA A 161 -1.59 10.80 10.49
CA ALA A 161 -1.65 10.18 11.81
C ALA A 161 -2.19 8.74 11.74
N ARG A 162 -3.26 8.48 10.95
CA ARG A 162 -3.80 7.13 10.69
C ARG A 162 -2.79 6.23 10.01
N ALA A 163 -2.14 6.70 8.93
CA ALA A 163 -1.11 5.93 8.23
C ALA A 163 0.00 5.49 9.20
N THR A 164 0.43 6.39 10.08
CA THR A 164 1.43 6.06 11.11
C THR A 164 0.89 5.05 12.11
N ALA A 165 -0.35 5.18 12.58
CA ALA A 165 -0.95 4.24 13.52
C ALA A 165 -1.03 2.82 12.93
N PHE A 166 -1.43 2.68 11.67
CA PHE A 166 -1.42 1.39 10.98
C PHE A 166 -0.01 0.82 10.79
N ALA A 167 0.99 1.69 10.60
CA ALA A 167 2.38 1.28 10.41
C ALA A 167 3.11 0.91 11.70
N MET A 168 2.53 1.12 12.89
CA MET A 168 3.21 0.86 14.18
C MET A 168 3.88 -0.52 14.29
N PRO A 169 3.29 -1.63 13.79
CA PRO A 169 3.96 -2.93 13.80
C PRO A 169 5.27 -2.97 13.00
N LEU A 170 5.37 -2.19 11.92
CA LEU A 170 6.58 -2.06 11.10
C LEU A 170 7.57 -1.10 11.76
N LEU A 171 7.09 0.06 12.21
CA LEU A 171 7.92 1.09 12.86
C LEU A 171 8.65 0.58 14.10
N LYS A 172 8.05 -0.35 14.86
CA LYS A 172 8.69 -0.98 16.03
C LYS A 172 9.85 -1.91 15.66
N LYS A 173 9.98 -2.28 14.41
CA LYS A 173 11.04 -3.16 13.87
C LYS A 173 12.02 -2.41 13.01
N ALA A 174 11.75 -1.13 12.71
CA ALA A 174 12.61 -0.32 11.86
C ALA A 174 13.93 0.00 12.56
N ASP A 175 15.04 -0.08 11.82
CA ASP A 175 16.36 0.34 12.26
C ASP A 175 16.47 1.87 12.27
N ARG A 176 15.82 2.53 11.30
CA ARG A 176 15.79 3.99 11.18
C ARG A 176 14.40 4.48 10.83
N VAL A 177 13.95 5.50 11.53
CA VAL A 177 12.72 6.24 11.22
C VAL A 177 13.05 7.72 11.10
N THR A 178 12.74 8.32 9.94
CA THR A 178 12.91 9.74 9.70
C THR A 178 11.55 10.41 9.57
N VAL A 179 11.29 11.43 10.38
CA VAL A 179 10.14 12.34 10.27
C VAL A 179 10.57 13.52 9.42
N LEU A 180 9.98 13.67 8.24
CA LEU A 180 10.28 14.74 7.30
C LEU A 180 9.25 15.86 7.39
N THR A 181 9.72 17.11 7.55
CA THR A 181 8.93 18.33 7.31
C THR A 181 9.40 18.95 6.00
N VAL A 182 8.49 19.15 5.05
CA VAL A 182 8.77 19.86 3.79
C VAL A 182 8.41 21.33 3.99
N ILE A 183 9.43 22.20 4.07
CA ILE A 183 9.26 23.64 4.25
C ILE A 183 8.64 24.23 2.97
N GLY A 184 7.57 25.01 3.12
CA GLY A 184 6.79 25.54 1.98
C GLY A 184 5.84 24.50 1.37
N GLY A 185 5.81 23.26 1.88
CA GLY A 185 4.87 22.23 1.48
C GLY A 185 3.45 22.46 2.02
N THR A 186 2.54 21.58 1.63
CA THR A 186 1.15 21.65 2.11
C THR A 186 1.05 21.07 3.51
N GLU A 187 0.76 21.91 4.49
CA GLU A 187 0.48 21.55 5.88
C GLU A 187 -0.96 21.93 6.26
N VAL A 188 -1.50 21.28 7.27
CA VAL A 188 -2.75 21.63 7.95
C VAL A 188 -2.47 22.00 9.40
N SER A 189 -3.43 22.61 10.10
CA SER A 189 -3.31 22.85 11.54
C SER A 189 -3.20 21.54 12.30
N GLY A 190 -2.27 21.45 13.25
CA GLY A 190 -2.05 20.23 14.02
C GLY A 190 -0.71 20.22 14.75
N PRO A 191 -0.36 19.09 15.40
CA PRO A 191 0.88 18.96 16.15
C PRO A 191 2.12 19.14 15.29
N SER A 192 3.15 19.74 15.85
CA SER A 192 4.45 19.92 15.20
C SER A 192 5.14 18.56 14.94
N ALA A 193 6.18 18.57 14.11
CA ALA A 193 6.99 17.38 13.87
C ALA A 193 7.78 16.96 15.14
N GLU A 194 8.13 17.91 15.99
CA GLU A 194 8.76 17.67 17.29
C GLU A 194 7.81 16.91 18.24
N GLU A 195 6.54 17.36 18.35
CA GLU A 195 5.51 16.68 19.14
C GLU A 195 5.21 15.29 18.60
N PHE A 196 5.15 15.15 17.28
CA PHE A 196 4.96 13.84 16.63
C PHE A 196 6.16 12.89 16.86
N THR A 197 7.38 13.40 16.79
CA THR A 197 8.58 12.62 17.12
C THR A 197 8.57 12.17 18.59
N GLN A 198 8.09 13.03 19.49
CA GLN A 198 7.91 12.66 20.90
C GLN A 198 6.85 11.56 21.07
N TYR A 199 5.74 11.61 20.31
CA TYR A 199 4.76 10.52 20.29
C TYR A 199 5.40 9.18 19.85
N LEU A 200 6.24 9.17 18.83
CA LEU A 200 6.95 7.97 18.38
C LEU A 200 7.90 7.44 19.49
N ARG A 201 8.66 8.33 20.12
CA ARG A 201 9.56 7.95 21.24
C ARG A 201 8.83 7.35 22.42
N ARG A 202 7.65 7.87 22.79
CA ARG A 202 6.78 7.28 23.84
C ARG A 202 6.33 5.85 23.47
N ASN A 203 6.26 5.55 22.18
CA ASN A 203 5.98 4.21 21.66
C ASN A 203 7.26 3.36 21.45
N ARG A 204 8.40 3.80 21.99
CA ARG A 204 9.72 3.16 21.89
C ARG A 204 10.26 3.09 20.45
N ILE A 205 9.89 4.04 19.61
CA ILE A 205 10.39 4.19 18.25
C ILE A 205 11.35 5.37 18.24
N GLY A 206 12.64 5.10 17.98
CA GLY A 206 13.64 6.13 17.75
C GLY A 206 13.36 6.82 16.41
N ALA A 207 13.12 8.12 16.43
CA ALA A 207 12.89 8.87 15.21
C ALA A 207 13.75 10.13 15.17
N GLU A 208 14.27 10.42 13.97
CA GLU A 208 15.05 11.62 13.65
C GLU A 208 14.18 12.62 12.91
N LEU A 209 14.39 13.91 13.19
CA LEU A 209 13.74 15.00 12.44
C LEU A 209 14.62 15.41 11.27
N LYS A 210 14.00 15.57 10.11
CA LYS A 210 14.62 16.14 8.92
C LYS A 210 13.73 17.24 8.35
N LYS A 211 14.34 18.35 7.94
CA LYS A 211 13.69 19.41 7.19
C LYS A 211 14.25 19.42 5.77
N ALA A 212 13.38 19.61 4.77
CA ALA A 212 13.76 19.77 3.38
C ALA A 212 12.98 20.94 2.79
N GLU A 213 13.63 21.77 2.00
CA GLU A 213 13.03 22.85 1.25
C GLU A 213 12.58 22.37 -0.13
N LEU A 214 11.60 23.03 -0.72
CA LEU A 214 11.10 22.67 -2.05
C LEU A 214 12.15 22.86 -3.15
N GLU A 215 12.97 23.91 -3.06
CA GLU A 215 14.01 24.21 -4.08
C GLU A 215 13.49 24.16 -5.52
N GLY A 216 12.28 24.68 -5.76
CA GLY A 216 11.62 24.64 -7.07
C GLY A 216 10.89 23.33 -7.41
N ARG A 217 10.98 22.33 -6.56
CA ARG A 217 10.27 21.05 -6.69
C ARG A 217 8.88 21.12 -6.05
N SER A 218 7.99 20.23 -6.47
CA SER A 218 6.74 19.99 -5.74
C SER A 218 6.98 19.26 -4.41
N THR A 219 5.99 19.29 -3.51
CA THR A 219 6.06 18.54 -2.25
C THR A 219 6.27 17.05 -2.47
N GLY A 220 5.63 16.46 -3.50
CA GLY A 220 5.78 15.05 -3.82
C GLY A 220 7.19 14.69 -4.29
N GLU A 221 7.77 15.52 -5.18
CA GLU A 221 9.15 15.36 -5.64
C GLU A 221 10.15 15.48 -4.49
N THR A 222 9.96 16.47 -3.61
CA THR A 222 10.83 16.65 -2.44
C THR A 222 10.78 15.44 -1.49
N ILE A 223 9.60 14.88 -1.25
CA ILE A 223 9.44 13.66 -0.45
C ILE A 223 10.22 12.50 -1.09
N LEU A 224 10.01 12.23 -2.38
CA LEU A 224 10.66 11.10 -3.05
C LEU A 224 12.18 11.29 -3.17
N ALA A 225 12.65 12.50 -3.48
CA ALA A 225 14.08 12.81 -3.51
C ALA A 225 14.72 12.61 -2.13
N THR A 226 14.02 13.00 -1.05
CA THR A 226 14.51 12.78 0.32
C THR A 226 14.53 11.29 0.66
N ALA A 227 13.48 10.53 0.30
CA ALA A 227 13.45 9.08 0.51
C ALA A 227 14.63 8.39 -0.19
N GLN A 228 14.91 8.76 -1.43
CA GLN A 228 16.03 8.24 -2.21
C GLN A 228 17.38 8.62 -1.57
N SER A 229 17.59 9.88 -1.20
CA SER A 229 18.85 10.36 -0.60
C SER A 229 19.18 9.68 0.73
N LEU A 230 18.16 9.26 1.48
CA LEU A 230 18.30 8.55 2.74
C LEU A 230 18.36 7.03 2.58
N GLY A 231 18.18 6.50 1.37
CA GLY A 231 18.10 5.06 1.11
C GLY A 231 16.90 4.41 1.82
N CYS A 232 15.76 5.11 1.88
CA CYS A 232 14.57 4.56 2.52
C CYS A 232 13.99 3.39 1.72
N ASP A 233 13.46 2.39 2.42
CA ASP A 233 12.82 1.20 1.86
C ASP A 233 11.31 1.13 2.15
N LEU A 234 10.77 2.14 2.84
CA LEU A 234 9.33 2.32 3.06
C LEU A 234 9.00 3.80 3.23
N LEU A 235 7.98 4.25 2.52
CA LEU A 235 7.33 5.54 2.72
C LEU A 235 5.98 5.33 3.42
N ILE A 236 5.72 6.01 4.55
CA ILE A 236 4.42 5.98 5.24
C ILE A 236 3.75 7.33 5.02
N LYS A 237 2.66 7.35 4.27
CA LYS A 237 2.03 8.59 3.85
C LYS A 237 0.51 8.55 4.01
N GLY A 238 -0.04 9.60 4.64
CA GLY A 238 -1.48 9.89 4.57
C GLY A 238 -1.90 10.26 3.15
N ALA A 239 -3.03 9.78 2.73
CA ALA A 239 -3.57 10.04 1.40
C ALA A 239 -4.86 10.87 1.49
N TYR A 240 -4.96 11.88 0.65
CA TYR A 240 -6.17 12.69 0.42
C TYR A 240 -6.78 13.33 1.68
N THR A 241 -6.30 14.50 2.10
CA THR A 241 -6.90 15.25 3.20
C THR A 241 -8.36 15.61 2.92
N GLN A 242 -9.23 15.55 3.95
CA GLN A 242 -10.69 15.73 3.86
C GLN A 242 -11.15 16.97 3.08
N SER A 243 -10.39 18.06 3.12
CA SER A 243 -10.71 19.28 2.38
C SER A 243 -10.63 19.12 0.84
N ARG A 244 -9.95 18.08 0.35
CA ARG A 244 -9.76 17.82 -1.08
C ARG A 244 -10.66 16.72 -1.64
N LEU A 245 -11.19 15.83 -0.80
CA LEU A 245 -12.20 14.85 -1.18
C LEU A 245 -13.49 15.51 -1.74
N ARG A 246 -13.88 16.66 -1.20
CA ARG A 246 -15.07 17.41 -1.66
C ARG A 246 -14.91 18.04 -3.06
N GLN A 247 -13.70 18.11 -3.61
CA GLN A 247 -13.44 18.77 -4.89
C GLN A 247 -12.93 17.83 -5.99
N MET A 248 -12.86 16.49 -5.76
CA MET A 248 -12.28 15.52 -6.71
C MET A 248 -10.88 15.92 -7.24
N ILE A 249 -10.18 16.82 -6.57
CA ILE A 249 -8.85 17.25 -6.96
C ILE A 249 -7.84 16.39 -6.20
N PHE A 250 -7.21 15.46 -6.90
CA PHE A 250 -6.08 14.68 -6.41
C PHE A 250 -5.02 15.63 -5.84
N GLY A 251 -4.71 15.51 -4.55
CA GLY A 251 -3.65 16.33 -3.95
C GLY A 251 -2.32 16.04 -4.65
N GLY A 252 -1.72 17.03 -5.30
CA GLY A 252 -0.55 16.87 -6.15
C GLY A 252 0.58 16.04 -5.55
N ALA A 253 0.83 16.16 -4.23
CA ALA A 253 1.85 15.36 -3.56
C ALA A 253 1.50 13.87 -3.47
N THR A 254 0.22 13.50 -3.20
CA THR A 254 -0.19 12.10 -3.14
C THR A 254 -0.16 11.46 -4.52
N GLN A 255 -0.71 12.13 -5.52
CA GLN A 255 -0.69 11.64 -6.90
C GLN A 255 0.74 11.46 -7.40
N HIS A 256 1.61 12.45 -7.18
CA HIS A 256 3.01 12.35 -7.59
C HIS A 256 3.71 11.14 -6.95
N VAL A 257 3.47 10.87 -5.66
CA VAL A 257 4.02 9.69 -4.98
C VAL A 257 3.44 8.40 -5.55
N LEU A 258 2.12 8.33 -5.81
CA LEU A 258 1.48 7.16 -6.42
C LEU A 258 2.07 6.84 -7.79
N GLU A 259 2.40 7.84 -8.58
CA GLU A 259 2.91 7.68 -9.95
C GLU A 259 4.42 7.40 -10.02
N ASN A 260 5.21 7.92 -9.07
CA ASN A 260 6.67 8.01 -9.22
C ASN A 260 7.48 7.34 -8.11
N ALA A 261 6.89 6.86 -7.00
CA ALA A 261 7.68 6.23 -5.95
C ALA A 261 8.33 4.92 -6.44
N MET A 262 9.61 4.73 -6.22
CA MET A 262 10.37 3.53 -6.56
C MET A 262 10.58 2.61 -5.36
N ILE A 263 9.97 2.92 -4.23
CA ILE A 263 9.96 2.14 -3.00
C ILE A 263 8.51 1.85 -2.59
N PRO A 264 8.27 0.84 -1.75
CA PRO A 264 6.94 0.57 -1.17
C PRO A 264 6.37 1.79 -0.47
N VAL A 265 5.08 2.03 -0.66
CA VAL A 265 4.36 3.15 -0.01
C VAL A 265 3.17 2.61 0.77
N LEU A 266 3.17 2.77 2.09
CA LEU A 266 2.02 2.50 2.94
C LEU A 266 1.14 3.74 3.00
N LEU A 267 -0.09 3.61 2.52
CA LEU A 267 -1.07 4.68 2.42
C LEU A 267 -2.27 4.42 3.33
N ALA A 268 -2.81 5.46 3.93
CA ALA A 268 -4.12 5.42 4.59
C ALA A 268 -4.85 6.75 4.44
N ASN A 269 -6.16 6.68 4.44
CA ASN A 269 -7.07 7.83 4.45
C ASN A 269 -7.78 7.97 5.80
#